data_c8a0dc3a4d7e30786b6f2dd379c657b3
#
_entry.id   c8a0dc3a4d7e30786b6f2dd379c657b3
#
_cell.length_a   1.000
_cell.length_b   1.000
_cell.length_c   1.000
_cell.angle_alpha   90.00
_cell.angle_beta   90.00
_cell.angle_gamma   90.00
#
_symmetry.space_group_name_H-M   'P 1'
#
loop_
_entity.id
_entity.type
_entity.pdbx_description
1 polymer ?
#
loop_
_entity_poly.entity_id
_entity_poly.type
_entity_poly.pdbx_seq_one_letter_code
_entity_poly.pdbx_strand_id
1 'polypeptide(L)'
;PLCLCWALSPVAASAPPNLLFLLMDDMGWGDLGAFGEPSKETPNLDQMASEGMLFLDFYTANPLCSPSRAALLTGRLPVRNGFYTTNAHARNAYTPQDIVGGIPDSELLLPELLKKAGYTNKIIGKWHLGHRPQFHPLKHGFDEWFGSPNCHFGPFDNRALPNIPVYRDWEMIGRYYEDFKIDLKTGEANLTQIYLQEALDFISKQQASQQPFFLYWAIDATHAPVYASKRFLGTSQRGLYGDAVREIDDSIGKILNHLQKLGISENTFVFFTSDNGAALISAPKQGGSNGRFLCGKQTTFEGGMREPAIAWWPGHIPAGGVSHQLGNVMDLFSTGLSLAGLQPPSDRQIDGIDLLPAILQGKLIDRPIFYYRGNEMMAVRVGLYKAHYWTWSNSWEEYSKGIDFCPGQNVSGVTTHTQEEHTTLPLLFHLGRDPGEKYPLSFASDEYQRAMERISLVVQRHRATMVPGEPQLNVCDRAVMNWSPPGCEKLGKCLTPPKSDPKKCFWPH
;
A
#
# COMPACT_ATOMS: atom_id res chain seq x y z
N PRO A 1 -66.08 -10.20 -6.98
CA PRO A 1 -64.72 -10.49 -6.61
C PRO A 1 -63.84 -9.28 -6.96
N LEU A 2 -63.49 -8.53 -5.91
CA LEU A 2 -62.52 -7.40 -6.05
C LEU A 2 -61.10 -8.02 -6.09
N CYS A 3 -60.41 -7.94 -7.22
CA CYS A 3 -59.01 -8.17 -7.31
C CYS A 3 -58.24 -6.98 -6.69
N LEU A 4 -57.68 -7.18 -5.50
CA LEU A 4 -56.67 -6.30 -4.93
C LEU A 4 -55.36 -6.53 -5.69
N CYS A 5 -54.99 -5.67 -6.64
CA CYS A 5 -53.63 -5.60 -7.17
C CYS A 5 -52.74 -4.95 -6.12
N TRP A 6 -51.92 -5.79 -5.45
CA TRP A 6 -50.78 -5.31 -4.66
C TRP A 6 -49.74 -4.75 -5.65
N ALA A 7 -49.65 -3.44 -5.73
CA ALA A 7 -48.53 -2.80 -6.40
C ALA A 7 -47.28 -3.06 -5.56
N LEU A 8 -46.41 -3.97 -6.02
CA LEU A 8 -45.06 -4.08 -5.51
C LEU A 8 -44.34 -2.75 -5.84
N SER A 9 -44.19 -1.93 -4.82
CA SER A 9 -43.29 -0.77 -4.93
C SER A 9 -41.90 -1.31 -5.28
N PRO A 10 -41.20 -0.75 -6.30
CA PRO A 10 -39.84 -1.13 -6.58
C PRO A 10 -39.04 -0.81 -5.30
N VAL A 11 -38.37 -1.83 -4.75
CA VAL A 11 -37.35 -1.61 -3.74
C VAL A 11 -36.33 -0.67 -4.39
N ALA A 12 -36.28 0.58 -3.94
CA ALA A 12 -35.28 1.50 -4.41
C ALA A 12 -33.93 0.84 -4.14
N ALA A 13 -33.15 0.62 -5.20
CA ALA A 13 -31.79 0.13 -5.03
C ALA A 13 -31.08 1.10 -4.05
N SER A 14 -30.59 0.56 -2.94
CA SER A 14 -29.85 1.39 -1.98
C SER A 14 -28.70 2.06 -2.70
N ALA A 15 -28.46 3.33 -2.42
CA ALA A 15 -27.31 4.05 -2.99
C ALA A 15 -26.03 3.27 -2.66
N PRO A 16 -25.06 3.19 -3.59
CA PRO A 16 -23.82 2.48 -3.33
C PRO A 16 -23.09 3.11 -2.13
N PRO A 17 -22.41 2.29 -1.29
CA PRO A 17 -21.73 2.81 -0.11
C PRO A 17 -20.55 3.71 -0.48
N ASN A 18 -20.22 4.66 0.39
CA ASN A 18 -18.96 5.37 0.31
C ASN A 18 -17.80 4.41 0.54
N LEU A 19 -16.66 4.70 -0.08
CA LEU A 19 -15.44 3.91 0.06
C LEU A 19 -14.35 4.77 0.69
N LEU A 20 -13.75 4.29 1.76
CA LEU A 20 -12.62 4.94 2.42
C LEU A 20 -11.48 3.93 2.59
N PHE A 21 -10.38 4.13 1.84
CA PHE A 21 -9.18 3.34 1.98
C PHE A 21 -8.11 4.14 2.72
N LEU A 22 -7.69 3.62 3.86
CA LEU A 22 -6.66 4.17 4.74
C LEU A 22 -5.37 3.39 4.49
N LEU A 23 -4.47 3.95 3.70
CA LEU A 23 -3.20 3.31 3.35
C LEU A 23 -2.04 3.99 4.07
N MET A 24 -1.34 3.23 4.89
CA MET A 24 -0.15 3.69 5.60
C MET A 24 1.10 3.44 4.76
N ASP A 25 2.17 4.18 5.04
CA ASP A 25 3.47 4.05 4.39
C ASP A 25 4.47 3.45 5.37
N ASP A 26 5.04 2.30 5.06
CA ASP A 26 6.02 1.59 5.90
C ASP A 26 5.52 1.15 7.30
N MET A 27 4.22 1.00 7.50
CA MET A 27 3.69 0.49 8.76
C MET A 27 3.68 -1.03 8.76
N GLY A 28 4.32 -1.64 9.76
CA GLY A 28 4.45 -3.09 9.86
C GLY A 28 3.26 -3.80 10.49
N TRP A 29 3.17 -5.09 10.23
CA TRP A 29 2.11 -5.96 10.77
C TRP A 29 2.05 -5.92 12.30
N GLY A 30 3.16 -5.75 12.98
CA GLY A 30 3.27 -5.73 14.44
C GLY A 30 3.15 -4.35 15.07
N ASP A 31 2.69 -3.32 14.36
CA ASP A 31 2.66 -1.94 14.86
C ASP A 31 1.37 -1.55 15.59
N LEU A 32 0.34 -2.38 15.53
CA LEU A 32 -0.96 -2.12 16.16
C LEU A 32 -1.21 -3.00 17.38
N GLY A 33 -1.89 -2.46 18.39
CA GLY A 33 -2.29 -3.21 19.60
C GLY A 33 -3.13 -4.44 19.26
N ALA A 34 -4.08 -4.34 18.32
CA ALA A 34 -4.90 -5.45 17.83
C ALA A 34 -4.07 -6.56 17.16
N PHE A 35 -2.87 -6.27 16.69
CA PHE A 35 -1.92 -7.23 16.13
C PHE A 35 -0.81 -7.64 17.10
N GLY A 36 -0.89 -7.23 18.37
CA GLY A 36 -0.01 -7.68 19.44
C GLY A 36 1.12 -6.71 19.81
N GLU A 37 1.08 -5.45 19.35
CA GLU A 37 2.00 -4.42 19.82
C GLU A 37 1.79 -4.18 21.32
N PRO A 38 2.85 -4.36 22.17
CA PRO A 38 2.65 -4.44 23.62
C PRO A 38 2.36 -3.10 24.31
N SER A 39 2.73 -1.95 23.72
CA SER A 39 2.44 -0.64 24.31
C SER A 39 0.95 -0.27 24.22
N LYS A 40 0.22 -0.87 23.28
CA LYS A 40 -1.22 -0.64 23.02
C LYS A 40 -1.55 0.83 22.77
N GLU A 41 -0.71 1.50 22.00
CA GLU A 41 -0.82 2.94 21.74
C GLU A 41 -1.72 3.28 20.53
N THR A 42 -2.51 2.30 20.05
CA THR A 42 -3.44 2.43 18.91
C THR A 42 -4.91 2.15 19.31
N PRO A 43 -5.46 2.84 20.33
CA PRO A 43 -6.79 2.51 20.85
C PRO A 43 -7.92 2.68 19.85
N ASN A 44 -7.83 3.62 18.89
CA ASN A 44 -8.87 3.86 17.89
C ASN A 44 -8.85 2.77 16.80
N LEU A 45 -7.67 2.35 16.34
CA LEU A 45 -7.53 1.23 15.41
C LEU A 45 -7.90 -0.09 16.06
N ASP A 46 -7.59 -0.27 17.35
CA ASP A 46 -8.00 -1.44 18.12
C ASP A 46 -9.53 -1.48 18.30
N GLN A 47 -10.17 -0.31 18.50
CA GLN A 47 -11.63 -0.20 18.51
C GLN A 47 -12.22 -0.50 17.13
N MET A 48 -11.66 0.08 16.06
CA MET A 48 -12.06 -0.21 14.67
C MET A 48 -12.02 -1.72 14.39
N ALA A 49 -10.99 -2.42 14.86
CA ALA A 49 -10.85 -3.86 14.74
C ALA A 49 -11.91 -4.61 15.54
N SER A 50 -12.22 -4.17 16.76
CA SER A 50 -13.24 -4.77 17.62
C SER A 50 -14.67 -4.56 17.10
N GLU A 51 -14.93 -3.48 16.41
CA GLU A 51 -16.22 -3.18 15.76
C GLU A 51 -16.34 -3.77 14.35
N GLY A 52 -15.23 -4.18 13.75
CA GLY A 52 -15.12 -4.70 12.39
C GLY A 52 -14.48 -6.08 12.34
N MET A 53 -13.59 -6.25 11.37
CA MET A 53 -12.91 -7.52 11.09
C MET A 53 -11.41 -7.34 10.91
N LEU A 54 -10.62 -8.13 11.63
CA LEU A 54 -9.18 -8.29 11.43
C LEU A 54 -8.88 -9.25 10.30
N PHE A 55 -7.98 -8.89 9.41
CA PHE A 55 -7.38 -9.79 8.44
C PHE A 55 -5.96 -10.12 8.86
N LEU A 56 -5.75 -11.36 9.33
CA LEU A 56 -4.42 -11.78 9.82
C LEU A 56 -3.47 -12.22 8.71
N ASP A 57 -4.00 -12.49 7.53
CA ASP A 57 -3.30 -13.03 6.36
C ASP A 57 -3.49 -12.09 5.14
N PHE A 58 -3.27 -10.79 5.33
CA PHE A 58 -3.36 -9.79 4.27
C PHE A 58 -1.97 -9.39 3.77
N TYR A 59 -1.85 -9.19 2.46
CA TYR A 59 -0.56 -9.00 1.80
C TYR A 59 -0.54 -7.78 0.89
N THR A 60 0.63 -7.17 0.75
CA THR A 60 0.91 -6.30 -0.38
C THR A 60 1.22 -7.14 -1.64
N ALA A 61 1.23 -6.49 -2.81
CA ALA A 61 1.60 -7.14 -4.08
C ALA A 61 3.10 -7.06 -4.38
N ASN A 62 3.81 -6.16 -3.69
CA ASN A 62 5.26 -5.98 -3.79
C ASN A 62 5.76 -5.35 -2.48
N PRO A 63 6.92 -5.74 -1.95
CA PRO A 63 7.42 -5.20 -0.68
C PRO A 63 7.98 -3.78 -0.79
N LEU A 64 7.40 -2.94 -1.66
CA LEU A 64 7.84 -1.56 -1.90
C LEU A 64 6.69 -0.68 -2.37
N CYS A 65 6.71 0.59 -1.96
CA CYS A 65 5.61 1.57 -2.06
C CYS A 65 4.97 1.70 -3.45
N SER A 66 5.70 2.19 -4.48
CA SER A 66 5.10 2.50 -5.79
C SER A 66 4.47 1.29 -6.47
N PRO A 67 5.14 0.12 -6.55
CA PRO A 67 4.54 -1.07 -7.15
C PRO A 67 3.30 -1.55 -6.38
N SER A 68 3.32 -1.47 -5.05
CA SER A 68 2.17 -1.83 -4.22
C SER A 68 0.97 -0.91 -4.46
N ARG A 69 1.21 0.42 -4.53
CA ARG A 69 0.15 1.40 -4.81
C ARG A 69 -0.43 1.25 -6.21
N ALA A 70 0.42 0.98 -7.21
CA ALA A 70 -0.03 0.65 -8.56
C ALA A 70 -0.91 -0.60 -8.57
N ALA A 71 -0.51 -1.66 -7.84
CA ALA A 71 -1.27 -2.88 -7.74
C ALA A 71 -2.62 -2.69 -7.04
N LEU A 72 -2.68 -1.91 -5.95
CA LEU A 72 -3.92 -1.56 -5.27
C LEU A 72 -4.92 -0.88 -6.20
N LEU A 73 -4.47 0.13 -6.95
CA LEU A 73 -5.35 0.95 -7.77
C LEU A 73 -5.72 0.30 -9.11
N THR A 74 -4.98 -0.70 -9.59
CA THR A 74 -5.26 -1.41 -10.87
C THR A 74 -5.84 -2.81 -10.68
N GLY A 75 -5.75 -3.39 -9.47
CA GLY A 75 -6.13 -4.78 -9.21
C GLY A 75 -5.18 -5.80 -9.84
N ARG A 76 -3.97 -5.40 -10.27
CA ARG A 76 -3.04 -6.21 -11.07
C ARG A 76 -1.65 -6.26 -10.45
N LEU A 77 -0.98 -7.40 -10.59
CA LEU A 77 0.42 -7.53 -10.18
C LEU A 77 1.32 -6.46 -10.85
N PRO A 78 2.32 -5.92 -10.13
CA PRO A 78 3.24 -4.93 -10.68
C PRO A 78 3.94 -5.35 -11.97
N VAL A 79 4.26 -6.62 -12.12
CA VAL A 79 4.83 -7.17 -13.36
C VAL A 79 3.85 -7.08 -14.54
N ARG A 80 2.53 -7.06 -14.31
CA ARG A 80 1.51 -6.89 -15.35
C ARG A 80 1.22 -5.44 -15.67
N ASN A 81 1.19 -4.57 -14.65
CA ASN A 81 0.86 -3.14 -14.84
C ASN A 81 2.07 -2.25 -15.17
N GLY A 82 3.28 -2.85 -15.26
CA GLY A 82 4.49 -2.15 -15.67
C GLY A 82 5.33 -1.56 -14.52
N PHE A 83 4.90 -1.64 -13.26
CA PHE A 83 5.67 -1.08 -12.12
C PHE A 83 6.82 -1.99 -11.69
N TYR A 84 7.74 -2.22 -12.62
CA TYR A 84 8.95 -2.99 -12.38
C TYR A 84 10.10 -2.51 -13.27
N THR A 85 11.29 -3.04 -13.05
CA THR A 85 12.49 -2.78 -13.86
C THR A 85 13.08 -4.07 -14.40
N THR A 86 13.71 -3.99 -15.58
CA THR A 86 14.56 -5.02 -16.15
C THR A 86 16.05 -4.66 -16.09
N ASN A 87 16.37 -3.55 -15.42
CA ASN A 87 17.76 -3.05 -15.32
C ASN A 87 18.61 -3.84 -14.34
N ALA A 88 17.99 -4.57 -13.41
CA ALA A 88 18.68 -5.36 -12.42
C ALA A 88 17.86 -6.61 -12.09
N HIS A 89 18.53 -7.76 -11.92
CA HIS A 89 17.88 -9.02 -11.60
C HIS A 89 17.23 -8.95 -10.22
N ALA A 90 15.96 -9.38 -10.14
CA ALA A 90 15.15 -9.43 -8.91
C ALA A 90 15.19 -8.17 -8.04
N ARG A 91 15.56 -7.03 -8.59
CA ARG A 91 15.59 -5.76 -7.85
C ARG A 91 14.21 -5.14 -7.75
N ASN A 92 13.81 -4.74 -6.56
CA ASN A 92 12.69 -3.83 -6.38
C ASN A 92 13.05 -2.44 -6.88
N ALA A 93 12.15 -1.83 -7.59
CA ALA A 93 12.27 -0.47 -8.07
C ALA A 93 11.04 0.34 -7.64
N TYR A 94 11.21 1.64 -7.53
CA TYR A 94 10.18 2.59 -7.14
C TYR A 94 10.23 3.81 -8.05
N THR A 95 9.40 4.82 -7.82
CA THR A 95 9.43 6.07 -8.58
C THR A 95 10.24 7.16 -7.85
N PRO A 96 11.61 7.18 -7.97
CA PRO A 96 12.39 8.32 -7.50
C PRO A 96 12.04 9.56 -8.30
N GLN A 97 12.48 10.74 -7.84
CA GLN A 97 12.11 12.01 -8.49
C GLN A 97 12.50 12.08 -9.98
N ASP A 98 13.57 11.40 -10.38
CA ASP A 98 14.10 11.42 -11.76
C ASP A 98 13.55 10.28 -12.63
N ILE A 99 12.60 9.49 -12.16
CA ILE A 99 11.96 8.45 -12.98
C ILE A 99 11.18 9.07 -14.15
N VAL A 100 11.41 8.57 -15.34
CA VAL A 100 10.71 9.03 -16.55
C VAL A 100 9.34 8.38 -16.69
N GLY A 101 9.23 7.13 -16.28
CA GLY A 101 8.00 6.36 -16.35
C GLY A 101 7.02 6.64 -15.19
N GLY A 102 5.87 6.03 -15.28
CA GLY A 102 4.78 6.12 -14.29
C GLY A 102 3.64 5.22 -14.70
N ILE A 103 2.47 5.43 -14.12
CA ILE A 103 1.30 4.61 -14.43
C ILE A 103 0.90 4.76 -15.90
N PRO A 104 0.88 3.68 -16.72
CA PRO A 104 0.52 3.80 -18.12
C PRO A 104 -0.95 4.20 -18.31
N ASP A 105 -1.21 5.03 -19.33
CA ASP A 105 -2.59 5.40 -19.72
C ASP A 105 -3.45 4.21 -20.13
N SER A 106 -2.81 3.08 -20.48
CA SER A 106 -3.50 1.82 -20.79
C SER A 106 -4.04 1.10 -19.56
N GLU A 107 -3.57 1.43 -18.36
CA GLU A 107 -4.11 0.88 -17.12
C GLU A 107 -5.38 1.62 -16.71
N LEU A 108 -6.35 0.88 -16.17
CA LEU A 108 -7.59 1.44 -15.63
C LEU A 108 -7.52 1.41 -14.11
N LEU A 109 -7.57 2.58 -13.51
CA LEU A 109 -7.51 2.71 -12.06
C LEU A 109 -8.91 2.69 -11.44
N LEU A 110 -8.99 2.23 -10.21
CA LEU A 110 -10.24 2.15 -9.44
C LEU A 110 -11.06 3.46 -9.51
N PRO A 111 -10.50 4.66 -9.26
CA PRO A 111 -11.27 5.89 -9.32
C PRO A 111 -11.83 6.20 -10.71
N GLU A 112 -11.16 5.81 -11.81
CA GLU A 112 -11.69 5.98 -13.17
C GLU A 112 -12.96 5.16 -13.39
N LEU A 113 -12.99 3.95 -12.84
CA LEU A 113 -14.14 3.06 -12.94
C LEU A 113 -15.26 3.51 -12.01
N LEU A 114 -14.96 3.94 -10.78
CA LEU A 114 -15.94 4.43 -9.82
C LEU A 114 -16.69 5.67 -10.30
N LYS A 115 -16.07 6.53 -11.13
CA LYS A 115 -16.78 7.63 -11.81
C LYS A 115 -17.99 7.17 -12.61
N LYS A 116 -17.92 5.98 -13.21
CA LYS A 116 -19.06 5.39 -13.98
C LYS A 116 -20.25 5.05 -13.08
N ALA A 117 -20.03 4.88 -11.77
CA ALA A 117 -21.05 4.68 -10.76
C ALA A 117 -21.41 5.97 -10.00
N GLY A 118 -20.96 7.13 -10.46
CA GLY A 118 -21.30 8.45 -9.91
C GLY A 118 -20.48 8.84 -8.67
N TYR A 119 -19.37 8.18 -8.38
CA TYR A 119 -18.50 8.56 -7.27
C TYR A 119 -17.72 9.84 -7.53
N THR A 120 -17.56 10.65 -6.48
CA THR A 120 -16.56 11.72 -6.42
C THR A 120 -15.33 11.17 -5.70
N ASN A 121 -14.14 11.29 -6.31
CA ASN A 121 -12.93 10.63 -5.87
C ASN A 121 -11.90 11.65 -5.39
N LYS A 122 -11.36 11.46 -4.18
CA LYS A 122 -10.26 12.29 -3.66
C LYS A 122 -9.11 11.42 -3.19
N ILE A 123 -7.88 11.84 -3.52
CA ILE A 123 -6.66 11.32 -2.91
C ILE A 123 -6.09 12.38 -1.96
N ILE A 124 -5.67 11.94 -0.77
CA ILE A 124 -4.96 12.76 0.20
C ILE A 124 -3.65 12.07 0.54
N GLY A 125 -2.54 12.79 0.38
CA GLY A 125 -1.19 12.30 0.66
C GLY A 125 -0.42 11.86 -0.58
N LYS A 126 0.34 10.81 -0.43
CA LYS A 126 1.33 10.32 -1.40
C LYS A 126 0.68 9.62 -2.60
N TRP A 127 1.02 10.08 -3.81
CA TRP A 127 0.64 9.43 -5.09
C TRP A 127 1.59 8.30 -5.46
N HIS A 128 2.83 8.61 -5.75
CA HIS A 128 3.94 7.72 -6.06
C HIS A 128 3.79 6.85 -7.33
N LEU A 129 2.98 7.28 -8.30
CA LEU A 129 2.78 6.58 -9.58
C LEU A 129 3.28 7.37 -10.80
N GLY A 130 4.24 8.26 -10.60
CA GLY A 130 4.88 9.06 -11.63
C GLY A 130 4.82 10.56 -11.33
N HIS A 131 5.80 11.30 -11.86
CA HIS A 131 6.00 12.73 -11.53
C HIS A 131 5.62 13.65 -12.69
N ARG A 132 5.58 13.12 -13.92
CA ARG A 132 5.29 13.89 -15.12
C ARG A 132 3.80 14.20 -15.21
N PRO A 133 3.40 15.28 -15.92
CA PRO A 133 2.01 15.73 -15.99
C PRO A 133 1.00 14.67 -16.49
N GLN A 134 1.42 13.76 -17.37
CA GLN A 134 0.55 12.68 -17.84
C GLN A 134 0.18 11.67 -16.75
N PHE A 135 1.01 11.53 -15.72
CA PHE A 135 0.78 10.61 -14.59
C PHE A 135 0.07 11.26 -13.40
N HIS A 136 -0.42 12.49 -13.58
CA HIS A 136 -1.09 13.24 -12.51
C HIS A 136 -2.37 12.52 -12.05
N PRO A 137 -2.65 12.39 -10.73
CA PRO A 137 -3.79 11.62 -10.23
C PRO A 137 -5.14 12.08 -10.78
N LEU A 138 -5.32 13.39 -11.06
CA LEU A 138 -6.55 13.90 -11.65
C LEU A 138 -6.76 13.48 -13.12
N LYS A 139 -5.74 12.96 -13.79
CA LYS A 139 -5.89 12.31 -15.11
C LYS A 139 -6.31 10.84 -15.01
N HIS A 140 -6.17 10.27 -13.82
CA HIS A 140 -6.44 8.87 -13.53
C HIS A 140 -7.66 8.69 -12.60
N GLY A 141 -8.67 9.54 -12.78
CA GLY A 141 -9.99 9.36 -12.18
C GLY A 141 -10.21 10.05 -10.83
N PHE A 142 -9.21 10.63 -10.20
CA PHE A 142 -9.43 11.48 -9.04
C PHE A 142 -9.97 12.86 -9.46
N ASP A 143 -10.88 13.42 -8.67
CA ASP A 143 -11.46 14.74 -8.86
C ASP A 143 -10.72 15.80 -8.06
N GLU A 144 -10.20 15.42 -6.89
CA GLU A 144 -9.44 16.27 -5.99
C GLU A 144 -8.18 15.56 -5.52
N TRP A 145 -7.10 16.34 -5.34
CA TRP A 145 -5.87 15.87 -4.73
C TRP A 145 -5.28 16.91 -3.78
N PHE A 146 -4.91 16.46 -2.59
CA PHE A 146 -4.04 17.21 -1.69
C PHE A 146 -2.89 16.31 -1.26
N GLY A 147 -1.66 16.58 -1.68
CA GLY A 147 -0.53 15.74 -1.34
C GLY A 147 0.67 15.89 -2.25
N SER A 148 1.49 14.86 -2.34
CA SER A 148 2.76 14.89 -3.04
C SER A 148 2.92 13.72 -4.02
N PRO A 149 3.64 13.95 -5.14
CA PRO A 149 3.93 12.90 -6.12
C PRO A 149 4.90 11.85 -5.60
N ASN A 150 5.58 12.09 -4.47
CA ASN A 150 6.55 11.18 -3.85
C ASN A 150 6.45 11.22 -2.33
N CYS A 151 7.32 10.48 -1.62
CA CYS A 151 7.55 10.65 -0.20
C CYS A 151 8.14 12.03 0.11
N HIS A 152 8.11 12.42 1.38
CA HIS A 152 8.69 13.68 1.86
C HIS A 152 10.21 13.62 2.04
N PHE A 153 10.93 13.00 1.09
CA PHE A 153 12.40 12.99 1.10
C PHE A 153 12.97 14.41 1.04
N GLY A 154 14.11 14.59 1.68
CA GLY A 154 14.85 15.85 1.69
C GLY A 154 15.49 16.12 3.05
N PRO A 155 15.86 17.38 3.36
CA PRO A 155 15.79 18.53 2.44
C PRO A 155 16.79 18.43 1.28
N PHE A 156 16.42 19.00 0.15
CA PHE A 156 17.28 19.14 -1.02
C PHE A 156 17.66 20.61 -1.24
N ASP A 157 18.68 20.84 -2.09
CA ASP A 157 19.27 22.16 -2.28
C ASP A 157 18.60 23.02 -3.37
N ASN A 158 17.59 22.48 -4.06
CA ASN A 158 16.93 23.11 -5.21
C ASN A 158 17.86 23.44 -6.40
N ARG A 159 19.06 22.85 -6.42
CA ARG A 159 20.06 23.00 -7.49
C ARG A 159 20.40 21.67 -8.11
N ALA A 160 20.80 20.72 -7.29
CA ALA A 160 21.05 19.34 -7.71
C ALA A 160 19.75 18.53 -7.74
N LEU A 161 18.90 18.72 -6.75
CA LEU A 161 17.59 18.07 -6.58
C LEU A 161 16.58 19.11 -6.05
N PRO A 162 15.39 19.21 -6.64
CA PRO A 162 14.33 20.08 -6.11
C PRO A 162 13.72 19.45 -4.85
N ASN A 163 13.36 20.27 -3.86
CA ASN A 163 12.45 19.83 -2.81
C ASN A 163 11.12 19.41 -3.42
N ILE A 164 10.56 18.31 -2.90
CA ILE A 164 9.38 17.68 -3.47
C ILE A 164 8.16 18.60 -3.28
N PRO A 165 7.37 18.86 -4.35
CA PRO A 165 6.20 19.73 -4.25
C PRO A 165 5.04 19.08 -3.52
N VAL A 166 4.21 19.93 -2.90
CA VAL A 166 2.88 19.59 -2.40
C VAL A 166 1.86 20.27 -3.30
N TYR A 167 0.87 19.51 -3.73
CA TYR A 167 -0.18 19.94 -4.64
C TYR A 167 -1.51 20.12 -3.93
N ARG A 168 -2.29 21.07 -4.41
CA ARG A 168 -3.74 21.09 -4.30
C ARG A 168 -4.30 21.03 -5.72
N ASP A 169 -4.93 19.92 -6.02
CA ASP A 169 -5.42 19.59 -7.36
C ASP A 169 -4.29 19.69 -8.42
N TRP A 170 -4.41 20.56 -9.40
CA TRP A 170 -3.43 20.72 -10.47
C TRP A 170 -2.21 21.57 -10.12
N GLU A 171 -2.25 22.34 -9.02
CA GLU A 171 -1.25 23.35 -8.73
C GLU A 171 -0.40 23.01 -7.50
N MET A 172 0.89 23.24 -7.63
CA MET A 172 1.79 23.27 -6.49
C MET A 172 1.42 24.42 -5.56
N ILE A 173 1.25 24.13 -4.28
CA ILE A 173 0.97 25.11 -3.22
C ILE A 173 2.13 25.31 -2.26
N GLY A 174 3.26 24.63 -2.48
CA GLY A 174 4.48 24.73 -1.71
C GLY A 174 5.38 23.51 -1.90
N ARG A 175 6.47 23.46 -1.16
CA ARG A 175 7.42 22.35 -1.14
C ARG A 175 7.68 21.87 0.28
N TYR A 176 7.97 20.59 0.45
CA TYR A 176 8.46 20.06 1.71
C TYR A 176 9.76 20.74 2.13
N TYR A 177 9.94 20.90 3.44
CA TYR A 177 11.06 21.59 4.09
C TYR A 177 11.12 23.10 3.90
N GLU A 178 10.27 23.66 3.06
CA GLU A 178 10.14 25.10 2.80
C GLU A 178 8.81 25.62 3.38
N ASP A 179 7.71 25.37 2.66
CA ASP A 179 6.37 25.82 3.05
C ASP A 179 5.71 24.80 3.98
N PHE A 180 5.96 23.52 3.72
CA PHE A 180 5.55 22.39 4.55
C PHE A 180 6.75 21.91 5.36
N LYS A 181 6.96 22.54 6.51
CA LYS A 181 8.14 22.31 7.34
C LYS A 181 8.13 20.92 7.96
N ILE A 182 9.28 20.26 7.90
CA ILE A 182 9.59 19.02 8.62
C ILE A 182 10.92 19.29 9.32
N ASP A 183 10.92 19.30 10.63
CA ASP A 183 12.12 19.50 11.44
C ASP A 183 12.83 18.16 11.64
N LEU A 184 13.92 17.93 10.93
CA LEU A 184 14.69 16.68 11.03
C LEU A 184 15.36 16.46 12.40
N LYS A 185 15.51 17.52 13.22
CA LYS A 185 16.12 17.40 14.55
C LYS A 185 15.11 16.91 15.58
N THR A 186 13.90 17.42 15.51
CA THR A 186 12.83 17.11 16.47
C THR A 186 11.82 16.10 15.94
N GLY A 187 11.72 15.94 14.63
CA GLY A 187 10.66 15.20 13.96
C GLY A 187 9.33 15.97 13.93
N GLU A 188 9.33 17.27 14.22
CA GLU A 188 8.08 18.05 14.23
C GLU A 188 7.61 18.38 12.81
N ALA A 189 6.37 17.99 12.48
CA ALA A 189 5.66 18.45 11.31
C ALA A 189 4.15 18.36 11.53
N ASN A 190 3.39 19.25 10.88
CA ASN A 190 1.93 19.31 11.03
C ASN A 190 1.16 18.65 9.87
N LEU A 191 1.83 17.85 9.06
CA LEU A 191 1.28 17.28 7.81
C LEU A 191 0.09 16.35 8.08
N THR A 192 0.21 15.44 9.07
CA THR A 192 -0.90 14.52 9.40
C THR A 192 -2.17 15.26 9.81
N GLN A 193 -2.05 16.39 10.53
CA GLN A 193 -3.21 17.22 10.90
C GLN A 193 -3.82 17.91 9.67
N ILE A 194 -3.00 18.35 8.72
CA ILE A 194 -3.47 18.92 7.46
C ILE A 194 -4.23 17.85 6.66
N TYR A 195 -3.66 16.66 6.53
CA TYR A 195 -4.29 15.52 5.83
C TYR A 195 -5.61 15.09 6.52
N LEU A 196 -5.67 15.15 7.84
CA LEU A 196 -6.90 14.90 8.59
C LEU A 196 -7.98 15.94 8.26
N GLN A 197 -7.63 17.24 8.29
CA GLN A 197 -8.60 18.30 8.00
C GLN A 197 -9.13 18.19 6.57
N GLU A 198 -8.27 17.92 5.59
CA GLU A 198 -8.68 17.69 4.20
C GLU A 198 -9.66 16.51 4.06
N ALA A 199 -9.50 15.47 4.88
CA ALA A 199 -10.42 14.32 4.88
C ALA A 199 -11.78 14.71 5.49
N LEU A 200 -11.80 15.39 6.63
CA LEU A 200 -13.04 15.81 7.31
C LEU A 200 -13.85 16.78 6.44
N ASP A 201 -13.19 17.74 5.80
CA ASP A 201 -13.82 18.72 4.91
C ASP A 201 -14.44 18.04 3.68
N PHE A 202 -13.70 17.12 3.06
CA PHE A 202 -14.16 16.35 1.91
C PHE A 202 -15.39 15.50 2.26
N ILE A 203 -15.33 14.74 3.35
CA ILE A 203 -16.44 13.89 3.81
C ILE A 203 -17.68 14.74 4.07
N SER A 204 -17.54 15.88 4.76
CA SER A 204 -18.65 16.81 5.02
C SER A 204 -19.26 17.35 3.73
N LYS A 205 -18.41 17.74 2.77
CA LYS A 205 -18.84 18.24 1.46
C LYS A 205 -19.64 17.19 0.68
N GLN A 206 -19.16 15.94 0.65
CA GLN A 206 -19.84 14.86 -0.07
C GLN A 206 -21.16 14.46 0.61
N GLN A 207 -21.18 14.41 1.95
CA GLN A 207 -22.41 14.16 2.70
C GLN A 207 -23.48 15.23 2.40
N ALA A 208 -23.09 16.50 2.39
CA ALA A 208 -24.01 17.61 2.08
C ALA A 208 -24.56 17.55 0.64
N SER A 209 -23.78 17.06 -0.31
CA SER A 209 -24.20 16.88 -1.71
C SER A 209 -24.90 15.55 -1.98
N GLN A 210 -24.95 14.64 -0.99
CA GLN A 210 -25.50 13.29 -1.10
C GLN A 210 -24.89 12.47 -2.26
N GLN A 211 -23.63 12.72 -2.57
CA GLN A 211 -22.88 11.98 -3.58
C GLN A 211 -22.06 10.86 -2.93
N PRO A 212 -22.06 9.66 -3.50
CA PRO A 212 -21.14 8.62 -3.06
C PRO A 212 -19.70 9.07 -3.31
N PHE A 213 -18.79 8.75 -2.40
CA PHE A 213 -17.40 9.14 -2.53
C PHE A 213 -16.43 7.96 -2.38
N PHE A 214 -15.29 8.12 -3.01
CA PHE A 214 -14.10 7.33 -2.75
C PHE A 214 -13.00 8.26 -2.22
N LEU A 215 -12.59 8.01 -0.99
CA LEU A 215 -11.46 8.70 -0.38
C LEU A 215 -10.29 7.73 -0.22
N TYR A 216 -9.18 8.02 -0.90
CA TYR A 216 -7.91 7.34 -0.74
C TYR A 216 -6.99 8.18 0.15
N TRP A 217 -6.97 7.85 1.45
CA TRP A 217 -6.18 8.54 2.46
C TRP A 217 -4.84 7.81 2.63
N ALA A 218 -3.82 8.28 1.89
CA ALA A 218 -2.54 7.61 1.67
C ALA A 218 -1.39 8.43 2.28
N ILE A 219 -1.33 8.46 3.61
CA ILE A 219 -0.39 9.30 4.36
C ILE A 219 0.96 8.61 4.58
N ASP A 220 2.00 9.41 4.81
CA ASP A 220 3.38 8.96 4.83
C ASP A 220 4.15 9.30 6.11
N ALA A 221 3.45 9.58 7.23
CA ALA A 221 4.10 9.99 8.49
C ALA A 221 5.03 8.93 9.09
N THR A 222 4.76 7.65 8.85
CA THR A 222 5.57 6.50 9.28
C THR A 222 6.73 6.16 8.33
N HIS A 223 6.81 6.82 7.17
CA HIS A 223 7.96 6.73 6.28
C HIS A 223 9.10 7.64 6.77
N ALA A 224 10.33 7.14 6.79
CA ALA A 224 11.49 7.95 7.22
C ALA A 224 11.83 9.06 6.19
N PRO A 225 12.21 10.26 6.64
CA PRO A 225 12.30 10.72 8.03
C PRO A 225 10.93 10.88 8.68
N VAL A 226 10.71 10.13 9.76
CA VAL A 226 9.42 10.07 10.47
C VAL A 226 9.10 11.39 11.15
N TYR A 227 7.82 11.77 11.14
CA TYR A 227 7.37 13.01 11.78
C TYR A 227 6.06 12.84 12.54
N ALA A 228 5.87 13.72 13.52
CA ALA A 228 4.60 13.91 14.23
C ALA A 228 4.39 15.38 14.56
N SER A 229 3.13 15.79 14.77
CA SER A 229 2.85 17.15 15.24
C SER A 229 3.26 17.32 16.71
N LYS A 230 3.50 18.56 17.11
CA LYS A 230 3.97 18.94 18.45
C LYS A 230 3.19 18.29 19.59
N ARG A 231 1.88 18.09 19.41
CA ARG A 231 0.99 17.48 20.41
C ARG A 231 1.38 16.02 20.70
N PHE A 232 1.93 15.31 19.72
CA PHE A 232 2.24 13.88 19.83
C PHE A 232 3.71 13.60 20.11
N LEU A 233 4.61 14.57 19.86
CA LEU A 233 6.04 14.39 20.09
C LEU A 233 6.33 14.03 21.55
N GLY A 234 7.10 12.95 21.74
CA GLY A 234 7.52 12.46 23.05
C GLY A 234 6.40 11.80 23.86
N THR A 235 5.28 11.46 23.25
CA THR A 235 4.14 10.82 23.94
C THR A 235 4.15 9.30 23.88
N SER A 236 4.89 8.72 22.92
CA SER A 236 4.99 7.27 22.75
C SER A 236 6.18 6.68 23.51
N GLN A 237 5.99 5.47 24.04
CA GLN A 237 7.08 4.64 24.57
C GLN A 237 8.02 4.12 23.47
N ARG A 238 7.59 4.16 22.20
CA ARG A 238 8.31 3.71 21.01
C ARG A 238 9.10 4.83 20.32
N GLY A 239 9.25 6.00 20.98
CA GLY A 239 9.94 7.16 20.40
C GLY A 239 9.17 7.80 19.23
N LEU A 240 9.89 8.50 18.35
CA LEU A 240 9.31 9.29 17.28
C LEU A 240 8.41 8.47 16.32
N TYR A 241 8.80 7.23 16.01
CA TYR A 241 7.96 6.36 15.18
C TYR A 241 6.61 6.08 15.85
N GLY A 242 6.62 5.76 17.14
CA GLY A 242 5.39 5.57 17.91
C GLY A 242 4.57 6.86 18.05
N ASP A 243 5.21 8.04 18.14
CA ASP A 243 4.53 9.33 18.13
C ASP A 243 3.72 9.52 16.84
N ALA A 244 4.32 9.18 15.69
CA ALA A 244 3.64 9.21 14.39
C ALA A 244 2.48 8.21 14.32
N VAL A 245 2.66 6.98 14.82
CA VAL A 245 1.60 5.96 14.89
C VAL A 245 0.44 6.43 15.77
N ARG A 246 0.71 7.04 16.91
CA ARG A 246 -0.33 7.60 17.79
C ARG A 246 -1.10 8.73 17.14
N GLU A 247 -0.44 9.60 16.38
CA GLU A 247 -1.09 10.69 15.66
C GLU A 247 -1.98 10.15 14.52
N ILE A 248 -1.53 9.11 13.82
CA ILE A 248 -2.32 8.40 12.81
C ILE A 248 -3.56 7.78 13.46
N ASP A 249 -3.40 7.09 14.57
CA ASP A 249 -4.49 6.46 15.30
C ASP A 249 -5.55 7.48 15.76
N ASP A 250 -5.12 8.58 16.37
CA ASP A 250 -6.02 9.70 16.75
C ASP A 250 -6.76 10.29 15.54
N SER A 251 -6.06 10.42 14.41
CA SER A 251 -6.63 10.98 13.18
C SER A 251 -7.69 10.05 12.59
N ILE A 252 -7.42 8.74 12.55
CA ILE A 252 -8.38 7.74 12.09
C ILE A 252 -9.60 7.71 13.03
N GLY A 253 -9.39 7.74 14.34
CA GLY A 253 -10.48 7.84 15.31
C GLY A 253 -11.38 9.07 15.05
N LYS A 254 -10.79 10.21 14.71
CA LYS A 254 -11.55 11.43 14.36
C LYS A 254 -12.33 11.27 13.05
N ILE A 255 -11.75 10.60 12.04
CA ILE A 255 -12.44 10.31 10.77
C ILE A 255 -13.64 9.40 11.03
N LEU A 256 -13.47 8.28 11.74
CA LEU A 256 -14.57 7.35 12.04
C LEU A 256 -15.70 8.02 12.88
N ASN A 257 -15.31 8.78 13.90
CA ASN A 257 -16.26 9.57 14.70
C ASN A 257 -17.00 10.61 13.83
N HIS A 258 -16.35 11.19 12.84
CA HIS A 258 -16.98 12.15 11.92
C HIS A 258 -18.02 11.47 11.04
N LEU A 259 -17.74 10.29 10.49
CA LEU A 259 -18.73 9.48 9.76
C LEU A 259 -19.96 9.17 10.62
N GLN A 260 -19.76 8.81 11.90
CA GLN A 260 -20.85 8.56 12.85
C GLN A 260 -21.67 9.82 13.11
N LYS A 261 -21.03 10.97 13.39
CA LYS A 261 -21.70 12.25 13.62
C LYS A 261 -22.54 12.73 12.43
N LEU A 262 -22.09 12.44 11.22
CA LEU A 262 -22.81 12.74 9.98
C LEU A 262 -23.91 11.71 9.65
N GLY A 263 -24.02 10.60 10.42
CA GLY A 263 -24.99 9.56 10.21
C GLY A 263 -24.75 8.71 8.95
N ILE A 264 -23.51 8.64 8.46
CA ILE A 264 -23.16 7.91 7.24
C ILE A 264 -22.24 6.72 7.47
N SER A 265 -21.96 6.36 8.71
CA SER A 265 -21.08 5.23 9.04
C SER A 265 -21.59 3.89 8.50
N GLU A 266 -22.89 3.62 8.60
CA GLU A 266 -23.49 2.40 8.06
C GLU A 266 -23.49 2.34 6.52
N ASN A 267 -23.34 3.51 5.86
CA ASN A 267 -23.19 3.62 4.40
C ASN A 267 -21.75 3.88 3.96
N THR A 268 -20.77 3.58 4.78
CA THR A 268 -19.35 3.79 4.46
C THR A 268 -18.53 2.55 4.77
N PHE A 269 -17.98 1.92 3.74
CA PHE A 269 -17.00 0.84 3.87
C PHE A 269 -15.61 1.43 4.07
N VAL A 270 -14.96 1.08 5.16
CA VAL A 270 -13.60 1.53 5.51
C VAL A 270 -12.65 0.35 5.54
N PHE A 271 -11.52 0.48 4.88
CA PHE A 271 -10.44 -0.51 4.91
C PHE A 271 -9.11 0.13 5.25
N PHE A 272 -8.45 -0.38 6.29
CA PHE A 272 -7.13 0.06 6.74
C PHE A 272 -6.09 -0.99 6.37
N THR A 273 -4.93 -0.56 5.82
CA THR A 273 -3.76 -1.40 5.59
C THR A 273 -2.49 -0.57 5.37
N SER A 274 -1.36 -1.22 5.07
CA SER A 274 -0.08 -0.60 4.71
C SER A 274 0.32 -0.98 3.27
N ASP A 275 1.21 -0.18 2.66
CA ASP A 275 1.69 -0.43 1.31
C ASP A 275 2.82 -1.47 1.24
N ASN A 276 3.57 -1.63 2.31
CA ASN A 276 4.59 -2.65 2.52
C ASN A 276 4.93 -2.77 4.00
N GLY A 277 5.65 -3.81 4.38
CA GLY A 277 6.10 -4.00 5.75
C GLY A 277 7.00 -2.90 6.26
N ALA A 278 7.18 -2.86 7.58
CA ALA A 278 8.01 -1.85 8.25
C ALA A 278 9.42 -1.80 7.68
N ALA A 279 9.96 -0.57 7.56
CA ALA A 279 11.30 -0.31 7.09
C ALA A 279 12.32 -0.53 8.21
N LEU A 280 12.74 -1.78 8.43
CA LEU A 280 13.69 -2.15 9.49
C LEU A 280 15.06 -1.50 9.34
N ILE A 281 15.43 -1.11 8.13
CA ILE A 281 16.63 -0.28 7.85
C ILE A 281 16.64 1.03 8.66
N SER A 282 15.47 1.55 9.00
CA SER A 282 15.34 2.79 9.81
C SER A 282 15.23 2.51 11.32
N ALA A 283 15.16 1.26 11.73
CA ALA A 283 15.12 0.86 13.13
C ALA A 283 16.49 1.11 13.85
N PRO A 284 16.50 1.29 15.15
CA PRO A 284 15.34 1.30 16.05
C PRO A 284 14.65 2.67 16.17
N LYS A 285 15.19 3.74 15.59
CA LYS A 285 14.70 5.10 15.84
C LYS A 285 13.48 5.51 15.02
N GLN A 286 13.42 5.07 13.75
CA GLN A 286 12.43 5.52 12.78
C GLN A 286 11.79 4.36 12.01
N GLY A 287 11.97 3.13 12.46
CA GLY A 287 11.36 1.94 11.86
C GLY A 287 10.25 1.37 12.73
N GLY A 288 9.30 0.70 12.08
CA GLY A 288 8.21 -0.01 12.73
C GLY A 288 8.55 -1.44 13.12
N SER A 289 7.53 -2.25 13.32
CA SER A 289 7.64 -3.64 13.74
C SER A 289 6.82 -4.57 12.82
N ASN A 290 7.45 -5.62 12.34
CA ASN A 290 6.76 -6.70 11.62
C ASN A 290 6.36 -7.86 12.56
N GLY A 291 6.42 -7.63 13.89
CA GLY A 291 6.09 -8.62 14.90
C GLY A 291 6.98 -9.86 14.79
N ARG A 292 6.37 -11.03 14.64
CA ARG A 292 7.04 -12.32 14.54
C ARG A 292 7.55 -12.68 13.13
N PHE A 293 7.26 -11.83 12.14
CA PHE A 293 7.60 -12.10 10.75
C PHE A 293 9.02 -11.67 10.41
N LEU A 294 9.65 -12.45 9.54
CA LEU A 294 11.04 -12.27 9.17
C LEU A 294 11.22 -11.08 8.24
N CYS A 295 12.29 -10.31 8.44
CA CYS A 295 12.67 -9.16 7.63
C CYS A 295 11.62 -8.05 7.58
N GLY A 296 11.64 -7.23 6.55
CA GLY A 296 10.74 -6.10 6.37
C GLY A 296 10.71 -5.60 4.93
N LYS A 297 10.37 -4.34 4.77
CA LYS A 297 10.36 -3.61 3.49
C LYS A 297 11.50 -4.03 2.57
N GLN A 298 11.26 -4.09 1.28
CA GLN A 298 12.20 -4.54 0.24
C GLN A 298 12.39 -6.07 0.15
N THR A 299 11.87 -6.87 1.07
CA THR A 299 12.07 -8.32 1.09
C THR A 299 10.77 -9.07 0.80
N THR A 300 10.89 -10.26 0.23
CA THR A 300 9.74 -11.16 -0.03
C THR A 300 9.53 -12.19 1.08
N PHE A 301 10.20 -12.02 2.21
CA PHE A 301 9.84 -12.69 3.45
C PHE A 301 8.52 -12.13 4.00
N GLU A 302 7.89 -12.83 4.94
CA GLU A 302 6.59 -12.44 5.47
C GLU A 302 6.57 -11.01 6.01
N GLY A 303 7.63 -10.57 6.70
CA GLY A 303 7.70 -9.22 7.26
C GLY A 303 7.75 -8.09 6.23
N GLY A 304 8.08 -8.37 4.97
CA GLY A 304 8.07 -7.37 3.90
C GLY A 304 6.76 -7.28 3.14
N MET A 305 5.95 -8.35 3.18
CA MET A 305 4.78 -8.50 2.33
C MET A 305 3.47 -8.63 3.10
N ARG A 306 3.51 -9.05 4.38
CA ARG A 306 2.33 -9.26 5.20
C ARG A 306 2.02 -8.01 6.00
N GLU A 307 0.80 -7.49 5.82
CA GLU A 307 0.40 -6.18 6.30
C GLU A 307 -0.69 -6.26 7.36
N PRO A 308 -0.78 -5.29 8.29
CA PRO A 308 -1.96 -5.18 9.14
C PRO A 308 -3.14 -4.78 8.28
N ALA A 309 -4.30 -5.40 8.49
CA ALA A 309 -5.49 -5.02 7.75
C ALA A 309 -6.76 -5.15 8.59
N ILE A 310 -7.62 -4.13 8.48
CA ILE A 310 -8.88 -4.03 9.22
C ILE A 310 -9.97 -3.55 8.26
N ALA A 311 -11.07 -4.30 8.17
CA ALA A 311 -12.29 -3.87 7.50
C ALA A 311 -13.32 -3.40 8.54
N TRP A 312 -13.96 -2.25 8.30
CA TRP A 312 -14.98 -1.69 9.17
C TRP A 312 -16.18 -1.20 8.35
N TRP A 313 -17.34 -1.69 8.69
CA TRP A 313 -18.60 -1.33 8.06
C TRP A 313 -19.75 -1.65 9.02
N PRO A 314 -20.10 -0.71 9.91
CA PRO A 314 -21.15 -0.91 10.90
C PRO A 314 -22.47 -1.35 10.29
N GLY A 315 -23.17 -2.27 10.96
CA GLY A 315 -24.43 -2.84 10.46
C GLY A 315 -24.29 -3.90 9.36
N HIS A 316 -23.10 -4.06 8.77
CA HIS A 316 -22.83 -5.04 7.69
C HIS A 316 -21.79 -6.08 8.10
N ILE A 317 -20.70 -5.68 8.73
CA ILE A 317 -19.66 -6.60 9.22
C ILE A 317 -19.95 -6.97 10.67
N PRO A 318 -20.01 -8.27 11.03
CA PRO A 318 -20.11 -8.68 12.43
C PRO A 318 -18.91 -8.16 13.24
N ALA A 319 -19.19 -7.54 14.39
CA ALA A 319 -18.15 -7.00 15.27
C ALA A 319 -17.25 -8.12 15.81
N GLY A 320 -15.95 -7.82 15.97
CA GLY A 320 -14.95 -8.75 16.52
C GLY A 320 -14.58 -9.88 15.58
N GLY A 321 -14.86 -9.75 14.28
CA GLY A 321 -14.52 -10.75 13.27
C GLY A 321 -13.01 -10.90 13.12
N VAL A 322 -12.55 -12.14 12.87
CA VAL A 322 -11.18 -12.46 12.48
C VAL A 322 -11.23 -13.31 11.22
N SER A 323 -10.53 -12.87 10.18
CA SER A 323 -10.49 -13.58 8.90
C SER A 323 -9.09 -14.11 8.62
N HIS A 324 -9.03 -15.38 8.18
CA HIS A 324 -7.84 -16.01 7.62
C HIS A 324 -7.89 -16.09 6.09
N GLN A 325 -8.75 -15.27 5.45
CA GLN A 325 -8.71 -15.11 4.01
C GLN A 325 -7.32 -14.62 3.58
N LEU A 326 -6.69 -15.34 2.66
CA LEU A 326 -5.49 -14.82 2.00
C LEU A 326 -5.92 -13.61 1.16
N GLY A 327 -5.76 -12.42 1.73
CA GLY A 327 -6.09 -11.15 1.08
C GLY A 327 -4.84 -10.49 0.48
N ASN A 328 -5.05 -9.57 -0.46
CA ASN A 328 -4.00 -8.78 -1.07
C ASN A 328 -4.50 -7.36 -1.34
N VAL A 329 -3.61 -6.37 -1.39
CA VAL A 329 -3.99 -4.98 -1.71
C VAL A 329 -4.74 -4.86 -3.04
N MET A 330 -4.47 -5.74 -4.00
CA MET A 330 -5.19 -5.82 -5.28
C MET A 330 -6.67 -6.14 -5.12
N ASP A 331 -7.04 -6.79 -4.03
CA ASP A 331 -8.43 -7.15 -3.76
C ASP A 331 -9.30 -5.94 -3.44
N LEU A 332 -8.69 -4.85 -2.98
CA LEU A 332 -9.39 -3.59 -2.72
C LEU A 332 -9.95 -2.98 -4.02
N PHE A 333 -9.28 -3.19 -5.15
CA PHE A 333 -9.81 -2.84 -6.47
C PHE A 333 -11.08 -3.62 -6.78
N SER A 334 -11.04 -4.95 -6.71
CA SER A 334 -12.18 -5.81 -7.04
C SER A 334 -13.34 -5.65 -6.05
N THR A 335 -13.03 -5.53 -4.76
CA THR A 335 -14.03 -5.31 -3.69
C THR A 335 -14.68 -3.93 -3.84
N GLY A 336 -13.90 -2.89 -4.15
CA GLY A 336 -14.41 -1.54 -4.41
C GLY A 336 -15.37 -1.49 -5.60
N LEU A 337 -15.04 -2.19 -6.68
CA LEU A 337 -15.94 -2.32 -7.85
C LEU A 337 -17.22 -3.07 -7.48
N SER A 338 -17.12 -4.17 -6.76
CA SER A 338 -18.27 -4.95 -6.32
C SER A 338 -19.22 -4.13 -5.44
N LEU A 339 -18.68 -3.35 -4.49
CA LEU A 339 -19.44 -2.42 -3.64
C LEU A 339 -20.15 -1.32 -4.45
N ALA A 340 -19.53 -0.88 -5.54
CA ALA A 340 -20.11 0.10 -6.46
C ALA A 340 -21.08 -0.52 -7.48
N GLY A 341 -21.33 -1.83 -7.44
CA GLY A 341 -22.16 -2.54 -8.40
C GLY A 341 -21.53 -2.67 -9.81
N LEU A 342 -20.21 -2.56 -9.88
CA LEU A 342 -19.45 -2.65 -11.13
C LEU A 342 -18.75 -3.99 -11.28
N GLN A 343 -18.48 -4.39 -12.52
CA GLN A 343 -17.66 -5.56 -12.82
C GLN A 343 -16.23 -5.14 -13.17
N PRO A 344 -15.24 -5.96 -12.81
CA PRO A 344 -13.87 -5.75 -13.27
C PRO A 344 -13.77 -5.72 -14.80
N PRO A 345 -12.80 -5.00 -15.39
CA PRO A 345 -12.55 -5.01 -16.83
C PRO A 345 -12.30 -6.44 -17.34
N SER A 346 -12.95 -6.81 -18.46
CA SER A 346 -12.84 -8.15 -19.06
C SER A 346 -11.73 -8.26 -20.12
N ASP A 347 -11.14 -7.13 -20.53
CA ASP A 347 -10.12 -7.04 -21.56
C ASP A 347 -8.70 -7.32 -21.03
N ARG A 348 -8.56 -7.50 -19.73
CA ARG A 348 -7.27 -7.71 -19.04
C ARG A 348 -7.41 -8.64 -17.85
N GLN A 349 -6.28 -9.27 -17.48
CA GLN A 349 -6.21 -10.08 -16.27
C GLN A 349 -6.23 -9.18 -15.04
N ILE A 350 -7.22 -9.38 -14.17
CA ILE A 350 -7.27 -8.82 -12.82
C ILE A 350 -6.82 -9.92 -11.83
N ASP A 351 -5.84 -9.59 -10.98
CA ASP A 351 -5.28 -10.54 -10.00
C ASP A 351 -5.99 -10.43 -8.62
N GLY A 352 -6.65 -9.29 -8.37
CA GLY A 352 -7.45 -9.06 -7.18
C GLY A 352 -8.77 -9.84 -7.20
N ILE A 353 -9.20 -10.33 -6.04
CA ILE A 353 -10.49 -10.99 -5.82
C ILE A 353 -11.44 -10.07 -5.05
N ASP A 354 -12.75 -10.33 -5.17
CA ASP A 354 -13.74 -9.68 -4.30
C ASP A 354 -13.72 -10.31 -2.90
N LEU A 355 -13.48 -9.50 -1.88
CA LEU A 355 -13.42 -9.93 -0.48
C LEU A 355 -14.80 -9.98 0.19
N LEU A 356 -15.87 -9.47 -0.42
CA LEU A 356 -17.20 -9.42 0.20
C LEU A 356 -17.72 -10.79 0.68
N PRO A 357 -17.52 -11.89 -0.06
CA PRO A 357 -17.91 -13.21 0.44
C PRO A 357 -17.21 -13.60 1.75
N ALA A 358 -15.94 -13.25 1.90
CA ALA A 358 -15.18 -13.50 3.13
C ALA A 358 -15.61 -12.55 4.26
N ILE A 359 -15.85 -11.28 3.93
CA ILE A 359 -16.21 -10.23 4.89
C ILE A 359 -17.63 -10.44 5.43
N LEU A 360 -18.60 -10.66 4.55
CA LEU A 360 -20.02 -10.67 4.93
C LEU A 360 -20.57 -12.06 5.27
N GLN A 361 -19.95 -13.12 4.75
CA GLN A 361 -20.46 -14.48 4.85
C GLN A 361 -19.48 -15.46 5.50
N GLY A 362 -18.24 -15.02 5.80
CA GLY A 362 -17.16 -15.90 6.30
C GLY A 362 -16.72 -16.97 5.28
N LYS A 363 -17.08 -16.81 4.00
CA LYS A 363 -16.75 -17.75 2.93
C LYS A 363 -15.36 -17.47 2.39
N LEU A 364 -14.38 -18.30 2.78
CA LEU A 364 -13.02 -18.18 2.30
C LEU A 364 -12.87 -18.63 0.85
N ILE A 365 -12.07 -17.88 0.09
CA ILE A 365 -11.73 -18.16 -1.30
C ILE A 365 -10.30 -18.71 -1.32
N ASP A 366 -10.10 -19.91 -1.85
CA ASP A 366 -8.77 -20.49 -1.99
C ASP A 366 -8.03 -19.79 -3.14
N ARG A 367 -6.89 -19.18 -2.81
CA ARG A 367 -6.05 -18.48 -3.76
C ARG A 367 -4.58 -18.55 -3.35
N PRO A 368 -3.62 -18.50 -4.29
CA PRO A 368 -2.21 -18.29 -4.00
C PRO A 368 -1.90 -16.82 -3.74
N ILE A 369 -0.79 -16.57 -3.02
CA ILE A 369 -0.13 -15.27 -2.98
C ILE A 369 1.23 -15.43 -3.69
N PHE A 370 1.47 -14.60 -4.70
CA PHE A 370 2.74 -14.56 -5.43
C PHE A 370 3.60 -13.40 -4.91
N TYR A 371 4.84 -13.69 -4.58
CA TYR A 371 5.80 -12.75 -4.03
C TYR A 371 6.80 -12.39 -5.14
N TYR A 372 6.65 -11.18 -5.67
CA TYR A 372 7.53 -10.67 -6.72
C TYR A 372 8.53 -9.66 -6.18
N ARG A 373 9.72 -9.69 -6.75
CA ARG A 373 10.73 -8.67 -6.59
C ARG A 373 11.19 -8.27 -8.00
N GLY A 374 10.83 -7.06 -8.42
CA GLY A 374 10.94 -6.70 -9.83
C GLY A 374 10.07 -7.60 -10.72
N ASN A 375 10.68 -8.18 -11.74
CA ASN A 375 10.04 -9.14 -12.66
C ASN A 375 10.26 -10.61 -12.24
N GLU A 376 10.95 -10.87 -11.13
CA GLU A 376 11.25 -12.21 -10.66
C GLU A 376 10.28 -12.67 -9.59
N MET A 377 9.71 -13.86 -9.77
CA MET A 377 8.90 -14.50 -8.74
C MET A 377 9.81 -15.15 -7.71
N MET A 378 9.91 -14.52 -6.55
CA MET A 378 10.78 -14.97 -5.45
C MET A 378 10.17 -16.11 -4.66
N ALA A 379 8.85 -16.07 -4.44
CA ALA A 379 8.15 -17.06 -3.63
C ALA A 379 6.67 -17.16 -4.03
N VAL A 380 6.02 -18.22 -3.56
CA VAL A 380 4.57 -18.39 -3.65
C VAL A 380 4.03 -19.01 -2.36
N ARG A 381 2.92 -18.50 -1.85
CA ARG A 381 2.15 -19.11 -0.77
C ARG A 381 0.91 -19.81 -1.34
N VAL A 382 0.70 -21.08 -0.95
CA VAL A 382 -0.49 -21.86 -1.26
C VAL A 382 -1.00 -22.47 0.04
N GLY A 383 -2.13 -22.00 0.52
CA GLY A 383 -2.64 -22.36 1.84
C GLY A 383 -1.67 -21.95 2.95
N LEU A 384 -1.22 -22.93 3.73
CA LEU A 384 -0.26 -22.74 4.83
C LEU A 384 1.21 -22.86 4.40
N TYR A 385 1.48 -23.25 3.16
CA TYR A 385 2.85 -23.49 2.70
C TYR A 385 3.35 -22.34 1.83
N LYS A 386 4.59 -21.91 2.06
CA LYS A 386 5.31 -20.93 1.26
C LYS A 386 6.59 -21.52 0.73
N ALA A 387 6.72 -21.53 -0.59
CA ALA A 387 7.91 -21.98 -1.29
C ALA A 387 8.71 -20.79 -1.80
N HIS A 388 9.97 -20.68 -1.43
CA HIS A 388 10.92 -19.71 -1.97
C HIS A 388 11.71 -20.32 -3.11
N TYR A 389 11.72 -19.64 -4.24
CA TYR A 389 12.54 -19.92 -5.41
C TYR A 389 13.85 -19.12 -5.39
N TRP A 390 13.84 -18.02 -4.64
CA TRP A 390 14.98 -17.15 -4.38
C TRP A 390 14.90 -16.64 -2.95
N THR A 391 16.05 -16.58 -2.27
CA THR A 391 16.18 -15.89 -0.99
C THR A 391 17.17 -14.76 -1.14
N TRP A 392 16.74 -13.55 -0.73
CA TRP A 392 17.55 -12.35 -0.83
C TRP A 392 16.88 -11.20 -0.11
N SER A 393 17.61 -10.46 0.71
CA SER A 393 17.14 -9.19 1.28
C SER A 393 17.81 -8.01 0.58
N ASN A 394 19.13 -7.94 0.61
CA ASN A 394 19.95 -6.93 -0.05
C ASN A 394 21.37 -7.45 -0.31
N SER A 395 22.12 -6.75 -1.15
CA SER A 395 23.47 -7.15 -1.53
C SER A 395 24.49 -6.90 -0.41
N TRP A 396 25.64 -7.57 -0.49
CA TRP A 396 26.80 -7.29 0.34
C TRP A 396 27.29 -5.85 0.22
N GLU A 397 27.15 -5.25 -0.96
CA GLU A 397 27.52 -3.85 -1.18
C GLU A 397 26.66 -2.90 -0.35
N GLU A 398 25.35 -3.12 -0.29
CA GLU A 398 24.44 -2.36 0.56
C GLU A 398 24.69 -2.66 2.04
N TYR A 399 24.81 -3.93 2.39
CA TYR A 399 25.07 -4.38 3.75
C TYR A 399 26.35 -3.80 4.34
N SER A 400 27.44 -3.78 3.55
CA SER A 400 28.72 -3.18 3.98
C SER A 400 28.66 -1.67 4.20
N LYS A 401 27.64 -1.00 3.64
CA LYS A 401 27.33 0.41 3.88
C LYS A 401 26.37 0.63 5.07
N GLY A 402 26.05 -0.42 5.81
CA GLY A 402 25.14 -0.37 6.96
C GLY A 402 23.67 -0.42 6.58
N ILE A 403 23.32 -0.78 5.34
CA ILE A 403 21.95 -0.94 4.88
C ILE A 403 21.56 -2.41 5.07
N ASP A 404 20.68 -2.68 6.04
CA ASP A 404 20.22 -4.04 6.35
C ASP A 404 18.69 -4.07 6.39
N PHE A 405 18.09 -4.76 5.43
CA PHE A 405 16.62 -4.94 5.38
C PHE A 405 16.13 -6.11 6.25
N CYS A 406 17.06 -6.83 6.85
CA CYS A 406 16.76 -8.01 7.65
C CYS A 406 17.65 -8.08 8.90
N PRO A 407 17.63 -7.04 9.76
CA PRO A 407 18.53 -6.96 10.91
C PRO A 407 18.27 -8.11 11.89
N GLY A 408 19.37 -8.69 12.37
CA GLY A 408 19.33 -9.82 13.30
C GLY A 408 18.93 -11.16 12.69
N GLN A 409 18.85 -11.25 11.36
CA GLN A 409 18.59 -12.50 10.66
C GLN A 409 19.76 -13.48 10.83
N ASN A 410 19.45 -14.64 11.36
CA ASN A 410 20.38 -15.76 11.44
C ASN A 410 19.60 -17.06 11.34
N VAL A 411 19.23 -17.43 10.11
CA VAL A 411 18.52 -18.67 9.81
C VAL A 411 19.42 -19.57 8.96
N SER A 412 19.73 -20.75 9.46
CA SER A 412 20.60 -21.71 8.76
C SER A 412 19.98 -22.12 7.41
N GLY A 413 20.77 -22.05 6.35
CA GLY A 413 20.32 -22.40 4.99
C GLY A 413 19.44 -21.34 4.31
N VAL A 414 19.27 -20.16 4.93
CA VAL A 414 18.56 -19.03 4.33
C VAL A 414 19.51 -17.84 4.26
N THR A 415 19.90 -17.45 3.07
CA THR A 415 20.75 -16.27 2.88
C THR A 415 19.88 -15.03 2.69
N THR A 416 20.30 -13.93 3.28
CA THR A 416 19.62 -12.64 3.17
C THR A 416 20.44 -11.59 2.44
N HIS A 417 21.76 -11.72 2.40
CA HIS A 417 22.68 -10.76 1.77
C HIS A 417 23.29 -11.23 0.45
N THR A 418 23.07 -12.49 0.09
CA THR A 418 23.46 -13.03 -1.20
C THR A 418 22.21 -13.59 -1.88
N GLN A 419 22.01 -13.21 -3.13
CA GLN A 419 20.92 -13.75 -3.93
C GLN A 419 21.18 -15.23 -4.19
N GLU A 420 20.34 -16.09 -3.68
CA GLU A 420 20.47 -17.53 -3.79
C GLU A 420 19.26 -18.15 -4.48
N GLU A 421 19.55 -18.94 -5.51
CA GLU A 421 18.54 -19.61 -6.32
C GLU A 421 18.20 -20.99 -5.74
N HIS A 422 16.88 -21.23 -5.60
CA HIS A 422 16.31 -22.51 -5.15
C HIS A 422 15.30 -23.06 -6.17
N THR A 423 15.45 -22.75 -7.46
CA THR A 423 14.42 -23.06 -8.47
C THR A 423 14.24 -24.54 -8.71
N THR A 424 15.26 -25.36 -8.48
CA THR A 424 15.21 -26.84 -8.60
C THR A 424 14.66 -27.52 -7.35
N LEU A 425 14.98 -27.00 -6.17
CA LEU A 425 14.54 -27.48 -4.86
C LEU A 425 14.13 -26.27 -4.00
N PRO A 426 12.90 -25.73 -4.16
CA PRO A 426 12.46 -24.58 -3.41
C PRO A 426 12.51 -24.80 -1.90
N LEU A 427 12.95 -23.78 -1.16
CA LEU A 427 12.84 -23.80 0.30
C LEU A 427 11.37 -23.69 0.71
N LEU A 428 10.87 -24.68 1.42
CA LEU A 428 9.46 -24.76 1.80
C LEU A 428 9.26 -24.53 3.30
N PHE A 429 8.42 -23.59 3.65
CA PHE A 429 8.04 -23.29 5.04
C PHE A 429 6.55 -23.55 5.27
N HIS A 430 6.21 -24.03 6.46
CA HIS A 430 4.82 -24.14 6.90
C HIS A 430 4.47 -22.96 7.81
N LEU A 431 3.89 -21.89 7.26
CA LEU A 431 3.67 -20.62 7.95
C LEU A 431 2.78 -20.71 9.21
N GLY A 432 1.92 -21.72 9.32
CA GLY A 432 1.11 -21.94 10.51
C GLY A 432 1.93 -22.41 11.72
N ARG A 433 3.01 -23.16 11.49
CA ARG A 433 3.92 -23.65 12.54
C ARG A 433 5.17 -22.81 12.68
N ASP A 434 5.60 -22.20 11.58
CA ASP A 434 6.81 -21.41 11.43
C ASP A 434 6.52 -20.09 10.71
N PRO A 435 5.79 -19.17 11.36
CA PRO A 435 5.45 -17.88 10.76
C PRO A 435 6.69 -16.99 10.53
N GLY A 436 7.79 -17.26 11.22
CA GLY A 436 9.05 -16.54 11.09
C GLY A 436 9.99 -17.09 10.04
N GLU A 437 9.59 -18.11 9.24
CA GLU A 437 10.37 -18.69 8.15
C GLU A 437 11.79 -19.13 8.59
N LYS A 438 11.88 -19.83 9.74
CA LYS A 438 13.15 -20.21 10.38
C LYS A 438 13.53 -21.67 10.16
N TYR A 439 12.56 -22.52 9.86
CA TYR A 439 12.73 -23.97 9.83
C TYR A 439 12.18 -24.54 8.52
N PRO A 440 12.99 -24.53 7.44
CA PRO A 440 12.57 -25.09 6.18
C PRO A 440 12.32 -26.61 6.30
N LEU A 441 11.29 -27.10 5.62
CA LEU A 441 10.95 -28.51 5.59
C LEU A 441 12.06 -29.29 4.86
N SER A 442 12.36 -30.47 5.38
CA SER A 442 13.30 -31.38 4.72
C SER A 442 12.80 -31.79 3.34
N PHE A 443 13.65 -31.69 2.32
CA PHE A 443 13.35 -32.12 0.95
C PHE A 443 12.96 -33.59 0.84
N ALA A 444 13.45 -34.44 1.76
CA ALA A 444 13.14 -35.85 1.79
C ALA A 444 11.82 -36.19 2.50
N SER A 445 11.13 -35.19 3.09
CA SER A 445 9.89 -35.46 3.81
C SER A 445 8.69 -35.60 2.87
N ASP A 446 7.79 -36.53 3.20
CA ASP A 446 6.53 -36.70 2.48
C ASP A 446 5.68 -35.41 2.49
N GLU A 447 5.79 -34.62 3.54
CA GLU A 447 5.10 -33.33 3.64
C GLU A 447 5.59 -32.34 2.59
N TYR A 448 6.90 -32.25 2.42
CA TYR A 448 7.52 -31.43 1.35
C TYR A 448 7.02 -31.85 -0.02
N GLN A 449 7.10 -33.15 -0.32
CA GLN A 449 6.73 -33.67 -1.64
C GLN A 449 5.26 -33.35 -1.98
N ARG A 450 4.32 -33.67 -1.08
CA ARG A 450 2.89 -33.40 -1.29
C ARG A 450 2.57 -31.89 -1.44
N ALA A 451 3.22 -31.05 -0.66
CA ALA A 451 3.00 -29.60 -0.77
C ALA A 451 3.56 -29.06 -2.09
N MET A 452 4.76 -29.52 -2.50
CA MET A 452 5.37 -29.06 -3.75
C MET A 452 4.64 -29.55 -5.00
N GLU A 453 4.00 -30.72 -4.99
CA GLU A 453 3.13 -31.17 -6.09
C GLU A 453 2.01 -30.12 -6.36
N ARG A 454 1.31 -29.68 -5.32
CA ARG A 454 0.25 -28.67 -5.43
C ARG A 454 0.82 -27.31 -5.85
N ILE A 455 1.90 -26.87 -5.21
CA ILE A 455 2.54 -25.59 -5.49
C ILE A 455 3.04 -25.51 -6.93
N SER A 456 3.69 -26.55 -7.42
CA SER A 456 4.22 -26.61 -8.79
C SER A 456 3.12 -26.43 -9.85
N LEU A 457 1.96 -27.02 -9.65
CA LEU A 457 0.82 -26.84 -10.56
C LEU A 457 0.30 -25.40 -10.55
N VAL A 458 0.25 -24.76 -9.38
CA VAL A 458 -0.16 -23.36 -9.25
C VAL A 458 0.82 -22.45 -9.97
N VAL A 459 2.12 -22.65 -9.76
CA VAL A 459 3.18 -21.87 -10.39
C VAL A 459 3.21 -22.06 -11.91
N GLN A 460 3.03 -23.28 -12.38
CA GLN A 460 2.97 -23.58 -13.81
C GLN A 460 1.80 -22.83 -14.49
N ARG A 461 0.61 -22.85 -13.87
CA ARG A 461 -0.56 -22.11 -14.38
C ARG A 461 -0.32 -20.61 -14.40
N HIS A 462 0.25 -20.08 -13.30
CA HIS A 462 0.57 -18.67 -13.21
C HIS A 462 1.54 -18.22 -14.30
N ARG A 463 2.64 -18.96 -14.49
CA ARG A 463 3.65 -18.67 -15.55
C ARG A 463 3.04 -18.75 -16.95
N ALA A 464 2.16 -19.72 -17.19
CA ALA A 464 1.50 -19.88 -18.50
C ALA A 464 0.54 -18.72 -18.87
N THR A 465 0.01 -18.01 -17.87
CA THR A 465 -0.90 -16.86 -18.05
C THR A 465 -0.25 -15.50 -17.79
N MET A 466 1.05 -15.50 -17.45
CA MET A 466 1.77 -14.26 -17.18
C MET A 466 2.08 -13.53 -18.49
N VAL A 467 1.47 -12.36 -18.63
CA VAL A 467 1.80 -11.38 -19.67
C VAL A 467 2.36 -10.15 -18.98
N PRO A 468 3.68 -9.91 -19.05
CA PRO A 468 4.29 -8.72 -18.47
C PRO A 468 3.82 -7.44 -19.18
N GLY A 469 3.61 -6.39 -18.40
CA GLY A 469 3.45 -5.04 -18.94
C GLY A 469 4.79 -4.44 -19.35
N GLU A 470 4.75 -3.30 -20.05
CA GLU A 470 5.96 -2.55 -20.39
C GLU A 470 6.63 -1.99 -19.14
N PRO A 471 7.91 -2.29 -18.87
CA PRO A 471 8.57 -1.86 -17.64
C PRO A 471 8.77 -0.34 -17.59
N GLN A 472 8.12 0.30 -16.65
CA GLN A 472 8.11 1.75 -16.49
C GLN A 472 9.31 2.30 -15.70
N LEU A 473 10.02 1.45 -14.96
CA LEU A 473 11.04 1.86 -14.01
C LEU A 473 12.47 1.65 -14.55
N ASN A 474 12.66 1.74 -15.86
CA ASN A 474 13.95 1.52 -16.53
C ASN A 474 14.74 2.78 -16.82
N VAL A 475 14.07 3.95 -16.97
CA VAL A 475 14.70 5.18 -17.45
C VAL A 475 14.57 6.29 -16.43
N CYS A 476 15.71 6.92 -16.10
CA CYS A 476 15.83 8.05 -15.22
C CYS A 476 16.39 9.27 -15.98
N ASP A 477 15.85 10.45 -15.69
CA ASP A 477 16.32 11.74 -16.22
C ASP A 477 16.05 12.85 -15.21
N ARG A 478 17.09 13.52 -14.78
CA ARG A 478 16.93 14.63 -13.82
C ARG A 478 16.12 15.80 -14.36
N ALA A 479 15.99 15.95 -15.69
CA ALA A 479 15.19 17.01 -16.29
C ALA A 479 13.67 16.83 -16.04
N VAL A 480 13.21 15.62 -15.73
CA VAL A 480 11.77 15.34 -15.49
C VAL A 480 11.33 15.55 -14.04
N MET A 481 12.25 15.87 -13.13
CA MET A 481 11.89 16.19 -11.75
C MET A 481 10.96 17.41 -11.69
N ASN A 482 10.29 17.58 -10.58
CA ASN A 482 9.35 18.70 -10.39
C ASN A 482 10.07 20.05 -10.19
N TRP A 483 10.84 20.51 -11.20
CA TRP A 483 11.52 21.80 -11.19
C TRP A 483 10.55 22.98 -11.26
N SER A 484 9.62 22.93 -12.21
CA SER A 484 8.65 24.00 -12.46
C SER A 484 7.24 23.42 -12.62
N PRO A 485 6.65 22.85 -11.55
CA PRO A 485 5.29 22.34 -11.60
C PRO A 485 4.28 23.49 -11.73
N PRO A 486 3.08 23.26 -12.30
CA PRO A 486 2.01 24.25 -12.37
C PRO A 486 1.78 24.93 -11.01
N GLY A 487 1.57 26.23 -10.99
CA GLY A 487 1.38 27.02 -9.76
C GLY A 487 2.68 27.58 -9.16
N CYS A 488 3.86 27.13 -9.59
CA CYS A 488 5.14 27.61 -9.07
C CYS A 488 5.36 29.12 -9.34
N GLU A 489 4.82 29.64 -10.45
CA GLU A 489 4.91 31.06 -10.81
C GLU A 489 4.21 31.94 -9.80
N LYS A 490 3.02 31.51 -9.34
CA LYS A 490 2.23 32.21 -8.32
C LYS A 490 2.97 32.34 -6.99
N LEU A 491 3.85 31.39 -6.72
CA LEU A 491 4.64 31.32 -5.49
C LEU A 491 6.05 31.92 -5.63
N GLY A 492 6.48 32.26 -6.85
CA GLY A 492 7.86 32.67 -7.12
C GLY A 492 8.87 31.54 -6.89
N LYS A 493 8.47 30.28 -7.07
CA LYS A 493 9.26 29.08 -6.72
C LYS A 493 9.55 28.15 -7.91
N CYS A 494 9.44 28.64 -9.13
CA CYS A 494 9.87 27.89 -10.31
C CYS A 494 11.39 27.77 -10.34
N LEU A 495 11.86 26.55 -10.57
CA LEU A 495 13.29 26.24 -10.69
C LEU A 495 13.61 25.89 -12.14
N THR A 496 14.85 26.11 -12.55
CA THR A 496 15.30 25.80 -13.90
C THR A 496 15.68 24.32 -14.01
N PRO A 497 15.02 23.54 -14.89
CA PRO A 497 15.41 22.16 -15.10
C PRO A 497 16.79 22.05 -15.75
N PRO A 498 17.60 21.04 -15.42
CA PRO A 498 18.82 20.74 -16.16
C PRO A 498 18.50 20.29 -17.58
N LYS A 499 19.52 20.24 -18.44
CA LYS A 499 19.39 19.64 -19.78
C LYS A 499 18.98 18.17 -19.64
N SER A 500 18.03 17.73 -20.44
CA SER A 500 17.61 16.33 -20.51
C SER A 500 18.78 15.43 -20.93
N ASP A 501 18.98 14.36 -20.16
CA ASP A 501 20.02 13.33 -20.36
C ASP A 501 19.50 12.00 -19.80
N PRO A 502 18.53 11.38 -20.52
CA PRO A 502 17.92 10.15 -20.06
C PRO A 502 18.94 9.01 -20.02
N LYS A 503 18.94 8.29 -18.91
CA LYS A 503 19.86 7.18 -18.65
C LYS A 503 19.07 5.95 -18.17
N LYS A 504 19.70 4.79 -18.32
CA LYS A 504 19.25 3.61 -17.61
C LYS A 504 19.32 3.88 -16.10
N CYS A 505 18.19 3.68 -15.39
CA CYS A 505 18.20 3.81 -13.93
C CYS A 505 19.20 2.83 -13.32
N PHE A 506 19.95 3.30 -12.36
CA PHE A 506 20.82 2.46 -11.54
C PHE A 506 20.05 2.00 -10.30
N TRP A 507 19.87 0.71 -10.18
CA TRP A 507 19.29 0.07 -8.99
C TRP A 507 20.38 -0.72 -8.28
N PRO A 508 20.66 -0.46 -7.00
CA PRO A 508 21.67 -1.25 -6.24
C PRO A 508 21.30 -2.72 -6.18
N HIS A 509 22.27 -3.57 -6.18
CA HIS A 509 22.11 -5.03 -6.14
C HIS A 509 22.25 -5.59 -4.73
#